data_3282a167791bd3064ce7b337116023c6
#
_entry.id   3282a167791bd3064ce7b337116023c6
#
_cell.length_a   1.000
_cell.length_b   1.000
_cell.length_c   1.000
_cell.angle_alpha   90.00
_cell.angle_beta   90.00
_cell.angle_gamma   90.00
#
_symmetry.space_group_name_H-M   'P 1'
#
loop_
_entity.id
_entity.type
_entity.pdbx_description
1 polymer ?
#
loop_
_entity_poly.entity_id
_entity_poly.type
_entity_poly.pdbx_seq_one_letter_code
_entity_poly.pdbx_strand_id
1 'polypeptide(L)'
;MIRVDSATVAFSQGGGEDRIVLKELSLEVPRGQTVSIIGSNGAGKSTLLNAIAGTVPLVSGSIVVDGRDCTRDPEWARAVYLGRVRQNPLAGTAGDMTILDNLALASRKGRRRLRLAVTPSIARDLAGRVAELGMGLENRLRENVSKLSGGQRQALTLLMAVLSRPSVLLLDEHTAALDPANADLVSALTKRFIAEYGLTALIVTHDMKRALEQAGRVVMMHEGRIVADVAGAEKERMGVPDLVDLFRQARGTDYAEDRDLLS
;
A
#
# COMPACT_ATOMS: atom_id res chain seq x y z
N MET A 1 13.38 0.35 -7.11
CA MET A 1 13.87 1.46 -6.27
C MET A 1 12.91 2.63 -6.38
N ILE A 2 12.53 3.23 -5.25
CA ILE A 2 11.69 4.43 -5.20
C ILE A 2 12.56 5.55 -4.63
N ARG A 3 12.56 6.73 -5.25
CA ARG A 3 13.19 7.93 -4.72
C ARG A 3 12.21 9.10 -4.80
N VAL A 4 11.96 9.69 -3.65
CA VAL A 4 11.19 10.91 -3.46
C VAL A 4 12.17 11.97 -3.00
N ASP A 5 12.29 13.07 -3.74
CA ASP A 5 13.23 14.15 -3.44
C ASP A 5 12.45 15.44 -3.13
N SER A 6 12.56 15.93 -1.91
CA SER A 6 12.01 17.21 -1.42
C SER A 6 10.55 17.45 -1.83
N ALA A 7 9.73 16.38 -1.75
CA ALA A 7 8.35 16.40 -2.20
C ALA A 7 7.48 17.29 -1.30
N THR A 8 6.81 18.26 -1.90
CA THR A 8 5.80 19.10 -1.24
C THR A 8 4.45 18.85 -1.87
N VAL A 9 3.46 18.60 -1.03
CA VAL A 9 2.04 18.46 -1.42
C VAL A 9 1.20 19.41 -0.61
N ALA A 10 0.33 20.17 -1.29
CA ALA A 10 -0.64 21.06 -0.68
C ALA A 10 -2.03 20.80 -1.23
N PHE A 11 -3.04 21.04 -0.40
CA PHE A 11 -4.45 21.00 -0.77
C PHE A 11 -5.09 22.37 -0.59
N SER A 12 -5.81 22.83 -1.61
CA SER A 12 -6.51 24.09 -1.55
C SER A 12 -7.71 23.97 -0.61
N GLN A 13 -7.78 24.86 0.38
CA GLN A 13 -8.95 25.02 1.25
C GLN A 13 -9.73 26.20 0.68
N GLY A 14 -10.89 25.94 0.03
CA GLY A 14 -11.69 26.95 -0.65
C GLY A 14 -11.85 28.24 0.17
N GLY A 15 -11.17 29.33 -0.26
CA GLY A 15 -11.23 30.65 0.34
C GLY A 15 -10.06 31.05 1.27
N GLY A 16 -8.98 30.28 1.37
CA GLY A 16 -7.85 30.57 2.25
C GLY A 16 -6.49 30.09 1.73
N GLU A 17 -5.51 30.07 2.61
CA GLU A 17 -4.17 29.54 2.32
C GLU A 17 -4.20 28.03 2.05
N ASP A 18 -3.36 27.55 1.13
CA ASP A 18 -3.18 26.14 0.84
C ASP A 18 -2.62 25.41 2.06
N ARG A 19 -3.26 24.31 2.44
CA ARG A 19 -2.75 23.44 3.52
C ARG A 19 -1.64 22.54 2.99
N ILE A 20 -0.40 22.80 3.40
CA ILE A 20 0.74 21.94 3.09
C ILE A 20 0.65 20.68 3.95
N VAL A 21 0.62 19.50 3.30
CA VAL A 21 0.51 18.18 3.94
C VAL A 21 1.82 17.41 3.90
N LEU A 22 2.61 17.51 2.82
CA LEU A 22 3.99 17.03 2.79
C LEU A 22 4.91 18.25 2.68
N LYS A 23 5.96 18.28 3.51
CA LYS A 23 6.84 19.42 3.71
C LYS A 23 8.27 19.04 3.31
N GLU A 24 8.61 19.16 2.03
CA GLU A 24 9.96 18.85 1.49
C GLU A 24 10.44 17.44 1.88
N LEU A 25 9.52 16.46 1.84
CA LEU A 25 9.78 15.10 2.25
C LEU A 25 10.71 14.39 1.26
N SER A 26 11.80 13.81 1.77
CA SER A 26 12.70 12.96 0.98
C SER A 26 12.71 11.55 1.55
N LEU A 27 12.60 10.54 0.66
CA LEU A 27 12.62 9.13 1.02
C LEU A 27 13.24 8.33 -0.12
N GLU A 28 14.22 7.50 0.20
CA GLU A 28 14.78 6.53 -0.73
C GLU A 28 14.47 5.10 -0.26
N VAL A 29 13.94 4.26 -1.16
CA VAL A 29 13.64 2.85 -0.89
C VAL A 29 14.36 2.00 -1.93
N PRO A 30 15.41 1.27 -1.55
CA PRO A 30 16.10 0.32 -2.41
C PRO A 30 15.17 -0.73 -3.02
N ARG A 31 15.56 -1.27 -4.16
CA ARG A 31 14.80 -2.34 -4.82
C ARG A 31 14.71 -3.57 -3.93
N GLY A 32 13.52 -4.16 -3.85
CA GLY A 32 13.24 -5.35 -3.02
C GLY A 32 13.13 -5.07 -1.52
N GLN A 33 13.29 -3.81 -1.08
CA GLN A 33 13.10 -3.45 0.32
C GLN A 33 11.62 -3.30 0.63
N THR A 34 11.21 -3.80 1.80
CA THR A 34 9.91 -3.50 2.41
C THR A 34 10.10 -2.46 3.51
N VAL A 35 9.34 -1.39 3.43
CA VAL A 35 9.33 -0.29 4.41
C VAL A 35 7.95 -0.13 4.99
N SER A 36 7.83 -0.18 6.31
CA SER A 36 6.62 0.22 7.03
C SER A 36 6.66 1.71 7.33
N ILE A 37 5.55 2.41 7.05
CA ILE A 37 5.38 3.83 7.33
C ILE A 37 4.34 3.97 8.44
N ILE A 38 4.75 4.50 9.58
CA ILE A 38 3.89 4.73 10.74
C ILE A 38 3.82 6.22 11.08
N GLY A 39 2.89 6.60 11.92
CA GLY A 39 2.73 7.99 12.38
C GLY A 39 1.27 8.30 12.71
N SER A 40 1.02 9.42 13.39
CA SER A 40 -0.32 9.86 13.79
C SER A 40 -1.27 10.09 12.60
N ASN A 41 -2.56 10.17 12.89
CA ASN A 41 -3.56 10.57 11.91
C ASN A 41 -3.25 11.99 11.40
N GLY A 42 -3.34 12.19 10.09
CA GLY A 42 -2.97 13.48 9.47
C GLY A 42 -1.46 13.71 9.26
N ALA A 43 -0.59 12.76 9.62
CA ALA A 43 0.87 12.88 9.42
C ALA A 43 1.32 12.93 7.94
N GLY A 44 0.40 12.65 6.98
CA GLY A 44 0.71 12.68 5.54
C GLY A 44 1.02 11.30 4.93
N LYS A 45 0.88 10.20 5.68
CA LYS A 45 1.21 8.83 5.21
C LYS A 45 0.50 8.45 3.90
N SER A 46 -0.83 8.51 3.89
CA SER A 46 -1.63 8.21 2.69
C SER A 46 -1.40 9.23 1.57
N THR A 47 -1.08 10.48 1.93
CA THR A 47 -0.70 11.51 0.94
C THR A 47 0.61 11.17 0.26
N LEU A 48 1.60 10.64 0.98
CA LEU A 48 2.85 10.15 0.39
C LEU A 48 2.59 8.99 -0.58
N LEU A 49 1.79 7.99 -0.19
CA LEU A 49 1.40 6.91 -1.11
C LEU A 49 0.63 7.43 -2.32
N ASN A 50 -0.28 8.40 -2.13
CA ASN A 50 -1.04 9.04 -3.21
C ASN A 50 -0.11 9.80 -4.19
N ALA A 51 0.88 10.51 -3.68
CA ALA A 51 1.86 11.20 -4.51
C ALA A 51 2.71 10.21 -5.32
N ILE A 52 3.20 9.12 -4.69
CA ILE A 52 3.93 8.05 -5.38
C ILE A 52 3.05 7.36 -6.42
N ALA A 53 1.78 7.14 -6.14
CA ALA A 53 0.82 6.55 -7.07
C ALA A 53 0.40 7.48 -8.22
N GLY A 54 0.63 8.79 -8.10
CA GLY A 54 0.25 9.80 -9.10
C GLY A 54 -1.22 10.22 -9.04
N THR A 55 -1.91 9.95 -7.92
CA THR A 55 -3.28 10.44 -7.66
C THR A 55 -3.30 11.86 -7.11
N VAL A 56 -2.19 12.30 -6.50
CA VAL A 56 -2.02 13.65 -5.99
C VAL A 56 -0.75 14.24 -6.61
N PRO A 57 -0.82 15.42 -7.24
CA PRO A 57 0.34 16.08 -7.82
C PRO A 57 1.24 16.67 -6.74
N LEU A 58 2.54 16.79 -7.04
CA LEU A 58 3.46 17.57 -6.22
C LEU A 58 3.35 19.07 -6.55
N VAL A 59 3.50 19.91 -5.53
CA VAL A 59 3.76 21.35 -5.70
C VAL A 59 5.23 21.58 -6.07
N SER A 60 6.15 20.85 -5.42
CA SER A 60 7.58 20.88 -5.72
C SER A 60 8.22 19.52 -5.39
N GLY A 61 9.45 19.31 -5.84
CA GLY A 61 10.19 18.07 -5.69
C GLY A 61 9.99 17.10 -6.84
N SER A 62 10.47 15.86 -6.68
CA SER A 62 10.38 14.84 -7.72
C SER A 62 10.17 13.43 -7.17
N ILE A 63 9.63 12.55 -8.03
CA ILE A 63 9.44 11.12 -7.75
C ILE A 63 10.02 10.29 -8.89
N VAL A 64 10.96 9.42 -8.55
CA VAL A 64 11.62 8.50 -9.48
C VAL A 64 11.34 7.06 -9.04
N VAL A 65 10.86 6.22 -9.96
CA VAL A 65 10.64 4.78 -9.73
C VAL A 65 11.43 3.98 -10.76
N ASP A 66 12.27 3.07 -10.30
CA ASP A 66 13.17 2.25 -11.14
C ASP A 66 13.98 3.05 -12.16
N GLY A 67 14.46 4.25 -11.75
CA GLY A 67 15.24 5.16 -12.59
C GLY A 67 14.43 6.02 -13.56
N ARG A 68 13.11 5.85 -13.60
CA ARG A 68 12.20 6.66 -14.40
C ARG A 68 11.63 7.81 -13.56
N ASP A 69 11.83 9.04 -14.00
CA ASP A 69 11.11 10.18 -13.46
C ASP A 69 9.63 10.07 -13.84
N CYS A 70 8.79 9.91 -12.83
CA CYS A 70 7.34 9.81 -12.96
C CYS A 70 6.61 10.97 -12.27
N THR A 71 7.30 12.02 -11.92
CA THR A 71 6.76 13.17 -11.14
C THR A 71 5.46 13.70 -11.72
N ARG A 72 5.37 13.80 -13.05
CA ARG A 72 4.18 14.31 -13.77
C ARG A 72 3.32 13.22 -14.39
N ASP A 73 3.71 11.95 -14.26
CA ASP A 73 2.94 10.84 -14.81
C ASP A 73 1.62 10.68 -14.03
N PRO A 74 0.46 10.54 -14.69
CA PRO A 74 -0.80 10.27 -14.02
C PRO A 74 -0.87 8.82 -13.49
N GLU A 75 -1.80 8.55 -12.58
CA GLU A 75 -1.99 7.24 -11.92
C GLU A 75 -2.03 6.07 -12.92
N TRP A 76 -2.78 6.21 -14.02
CA TRP A 76 -2.92 5.14 -15.01
C TRP A 76 -1.60 4.79 -15.71
N ALA A 77 -0.70 5.75 -15.89
CA ALA A 77 0.62 5.51 -16.49
C ALA A 77 1.53 4.77 -15.50
N ARG A 78 1.43 5.09 -14.21
CA ARG A 78 2.18 4.42 -13.14
C ARG A 78 1.63 3.03 -12.79
N ALA A 79 0.35 2.77 -13.00
CA ALA A 79 -0.29 1.47 -12.77
C ALA A 79 0.33 0.31 -13.58
N VAL A 80 1.17 0.60 -14.57
CA VAL A 80 1.91 -0.44 -15.32
C VAL A 80 2.98 -1.11 -14.46
N TYR A 81 3.57 -0.39 -13.51
CA TYR A 81 4.66 -0.85 -12.63
C TYR A 81 4.37 -0.70 -11.14
N LEU A 82 3.25 -0.06 -10.76
CA LEU A 82 2.78 0.05 -9.39
C LEU A 82 1.54 -0.81 -9.17
N GLY A 83 1.58 -1.68 -8.14
CA GLY A 83 0.39 -2.29 -7.55
C GLY A 83 -0.05 -1.48 -6.35
N ARG A 84 -1.35 -1.35 -6.13
CA ARG A 84 -1.87 -0.60 -4.99
C ARG A 84 -3.03 -1.30 -4.33
N VAL A 85 -3.00 -1.38 -3.00
CA VAL A 85 -4.12 -1.79 -2.16
C VAL A 85 -4.50 -0.62 -1.26
N ARG A 86 -5.77 -0.21 -1.30
CA ARG A 86 -6.32 0.90 -0.51
C ARG A 86 -6.92 0.39 0.79
N GLN A 87 -7.08 1.27 1.76
CA GLN A 87 -7.74 0.97 3.03
C GLN A 87 -9.16 0.42 2.84
N ASN A 88 -9.93 1.04 1.95
CA ASN A 88 -11.26 0.53 1.60
C ASN A 88 -11.16 -0.49 0.44
N PRO A 89 -11.43 -1.79 0.68
CA PRO A 89 -11.35 -2.81 -0.36
C PRO A 89 -12.39 -2.65 -1.47
N LEU A 90 -13.47 -1.89 -1.22
CA LEU A 90 -14.47 -1.56 -2.25
C LEU A 90 -13.88 -0.67 -3.36
N ALA A 91 -12.92 0.18 -3.01
CA ALA A 91 -12.27 1.08 -3.98
C ALA A 91 -11.34 0.35 -4.97
N GLY A 92 -10.94 -0.88 -4.65
CA GLY A 92 -10.06 -1.71 -5.49
C GLY A 92 -10.79 -2.75 -6.35
N THR A 93 -12.11 -2.87 -6.24
CA THR A 93 -12.90 -3.91 -6.93
C THR A 93 -14.16 -3.35 -7.58
N ALA A 94 -14.58 -3.97 -8.69
CA ALA A 94 -15.91 -3.74 -9.29
C ALA A 94 -16.91 -4.72 -8.67
N GLY A 95 -17.67 -4.28 -7.66
CA GLY A 95 -18.55 -5.13 -6.84
C GLY A 95 -19.60 -5.90 -7.62
N ASP A 96 -20.15 -5.29 -8.69
CA ASP A 96 -21.18 -5.89 -9.55
C ASP A 96 -20.62 -6.86 -10.60
N MET A 97 -19.29 -6.93 -10.72
CA MET A 97 -18.61 -7.89 -11.59
C MET A 97 -18.22 -9.15 -10.82
N THR A 98 -18.05 -10.26 -11.56
CA THR A 98 -17.60 -11.53 -10.96
C THR A 98 -16.15 -11.46 -10.48
N ILE A 99 -15.76 -12.39 -9.60
CA ILE A 99 -14.36 -12.57 -9.19
C ILE A 99 -13.48 -12.73 -10.43
N LEU A 100 -13.89 -13.57 -11.38
CA LEU A 100 -13.16 -13.83 -12.61
C LEU A 100 -12.96 -12.58 -13.46
N ASP A 101 -14.00 -11.76 -13.62
CA ASP A 101 -13.91 -10.52 -14.40
C ASP A 101 -12.97 -9.50 -13.76
N ASN A 102 -13.05 -9.34 -12.42
CA ASN A 102 -12.13 -8.48 -11.67
C ASN A 102 -10.67 -8.91 -11.86
N LEU A 103 -10.38 -10.20 -11.73
CA LEU A 103 -9.04 -10.75 -11.94
C LEU A 103 -8.56 -10.58 -13.39
N ALA A 104 -9.44 -10.82 -14.36
CA ALA A 104 -9.12 -10.65 -15.78
C ALA A 104 -8.81 -9.19 -16.13
N LEU A 105 -9.47 -8.23 -15.49
CA LEU A 105 -9.15 -6.81 -15.63
C LEU A 105 -7.80 -6.48 -15.01
N ALA A 106 -7.53 -6.97 -13.79
CA ALA A 106 -6.29 -6.71 -13.05
C ALA A 106 -5.06 -7.37 -13.68
N SER A 107 -5.20 -8.53 -14.33
CA SER A 107 -4.10 -9.25 -14.97
C SER A 107 -3.53 -8.57 -16.22
N ARG A 108 -4.19 -7.51 -16.72
CA ARG A 108 -3.84 -6.88 -18.01
C ARG A 108 -3.08 -5.57 -17.81
N LYS A 109 -1.93 -5.45 -18.52
CA LYS A 109 -1.14 -4.22 -18.59
C LYS A 109 -1.27 -3.54 -19.98
N GLY A 110 -1.22 -2.21 -19.98
CA GLY A 110 -1.02 -1.39 -21.17
C GLY A 110 -2.20 -1.33 -22.15
N ARG A 111 -1.92 -1.01 -23.44
CA ARG A 111 -2.93 -0.83 -24.48
C ARG A 111 -3.68 -2.14 -24.77
N ARG A 112 -4.99 -2.10 -24.69
CA ARG A 112 -5.89 -3.24 -24.92
C ARG A 112 -6.15 -3.41 -26.41
N ARG A 113 -5.95 -4.64 -26.94
CA ARG A 113 -6.52 -5.06 -28.23
C ARG A 113 -7.92 -5.61 -27.99
N LEU A 114 -8.80 -5.52 -28.99
CA LEU A 114 -10.11 -6.17 -28.99
C LEU A 114 -9.92 -7.69 -29.00
N ARG A 115 -9.82 -8.31 -27.83
CA ARG A 115 -9.74 -9.75 -27.60
C ARG A 115 -10.69 -10.14 -26.50
N LEU A 116 -11.22 -11.36 -26.54
CA LEU A 116 -12.00 -11.94 -25.45
C LEU A 116 -11.23 -11.79 -24.13
N ALA A 117 -11.88 -11.20 -23.14
CA ALA A 117 -11.26 -10.90 -21.86
C ALA A 117 -10.83 -12.17 -21.13
N VAL A 118 -11.63 -13.24 -21.23
CA VAL A 118 -11.43 -14.50 -20.55
C VAL A 118 -11.61 -15.65 -21.53
N THR A 119 -10.51 -16.40 -21.74
CA THR A 119 -10.56 -17.71 -22.41
C THR A 119 -10.59 -18.81 -21.35
N PRO A 120 -10.98 -20.06 -21.69
CA PRO A 120 -10.94 -21.19 -20.74
C PRO A 120 -9.52 -21.42 -20.14
N SER A 121 -8.47 -21.12 -20.88
CA SER A 121 -7.09 -21.20 -20.38
C SER A 121 -6.81 -20.13 -19.32
N ILE A 122 -7.17 -18.88 -19.62
CA ILE A 122 -7.02 -17.75 -18.67
C ILE A 122 -7.83 -18.01 -17.41
N ALA A 123 -9.06 -18.51 -17.55
CA ALA A 123 -9.92 -18.82 -16.39
C ALA A 123 -9.28 -19.88 -15.49
N ARG A 124 -8.66 -20.92 -16.05
CA ARG A 124 -7.96 -21.95 -15.26
C ARG A 124 -6.71 -21.41 -14.56
N ASP A 125 -5.91 -20.59 -15.23
CA ASP A 125 -4.74 -19.94 -14.61
C ASP A 125 -5.18 -19.03 -13.45
N LEU A 126 -6.18 -18.19 -13.65
CA LEU A 126 -6.72 -17.33 -12.59
C LEU A 126 -7.35 -18.12 -11.44
N ALA A 127 -8.02 -19.26 -11.71
CA ALA A 127 -8.51 -20.17 -10.66
C ALA A 127 -7.36 -20.69 -9.79
N GLY A 128 -6.24 -21.10 -10.41
CA GLY A 128 -5.04 -21.53 -9.69
C GLY A 128 -4.47 -20.42 -8.79
N ARG A 129 -4.43 -19.17 -9.30
CA ARG A 129 -3.98 -18.03 -8.50
C ARG A 129 -4.92 -17.71 -7.33
N VAL A 130 -6.22 -17.83 -7.53
CA VAL A 130 -7.21 -17.61 -6.45
C VAL A 130 -7.09 -18.69 -5.37
N ALA A 131 -6.83 -19.95 -5.75
CA ALA A 131 -6.63 -21.04 -4.80
C ALA A 131 -5.46 -20.78 -3.82
N GLU A 132 -4.45 -20.01 -4.26
CA GLU A 132 -3.33 -19.59 -3.41
C GLU A 132 -3.77 -18.75 -2.20
N LEU A 133 -4.96 -18.13 -2.23
CA LEU A 133 -5.50 -17.37 -1.11
C LEU A 133 -5.96 -18.27 0.05
N GLY A 134 -6.24 -19.56 -0.21
CA GLY A 134 -6.70 -20.51 0.80
C GLY A 134 -8.09 -20.21 1.37
N MET A 135 -8.95 -19.52 0.60
CA MET A 135 -10.27 -19.04 1.05
C MET A 135 -11.46 -19.69 0.32
N GLY A 136 -11.23 -20.72 -0.50
CA GLY A 136 -12.25 -21.42 -1.27
C GLY A 136 -12.87 -20.60 -2.41
N LEU A 137 -12.25 -19.47 -2.78
CA LEU A 137 -12.77 -18.56 -3.81
C LEU A 137 -12.59 -19.12 -5.23
N GLU A 138 -11.69 -20.06 -5.45
CA GLU A 138 -11.47 -20.75 -6.72
C GLU A 138 -12.72 -21.50 -7.21
N ASN A 139 -13.59 -21.90 -6.30
CA ASN A 139 -14.87 -22.56 -6.61
C ASN A 139 -16.03 -21.56 -6.86
N ARG A 140 -15.77 -20.26 -6.61
CA ARG A 140 -16.77 -19.19 -6.63
C ARG A 140 -16.48 -18.11 -7.67
N LEU A 141 -15.67 -18.38 -8.68
CA LEU A 141 -15.19 -17.41 -9.67
C LEU A 141 -16.29 -16.65 -10.42
N ARG A 142 -17.48 -17.24 -10.54
CA ARG A 142 -18.66 -16.62 -11.20
C ARG A 142 -19.54 -15.81 -10.25
N GLU A 143 -19.22 -15.77 -8.97
CA GLU A 143 -19.93 -14.94 -8.01
C GLU A 143 -19.47 -13.49 -8.07
N ASN A 144 -20.39 -12.56 -7.81
CA ASN A 144 -20.06 -11.14 -7.73
C ASN A 144 -19.24 -10.84 -6.48
N VAL A 145 -18.26 -9.95 -6.63
CA VAL A 145 -17.37 -9.55 -5.53
C VAL A 145 -18.13 -8.91 -4.37
N SER A 146 -19.28 -8.29 -4.61
CA SER A 146 -20.17 -7.75 -3.57
C SER A 146 -20.60 -8.77 -2.52
N LYS A 147 -20.62 -10.09 -2.86
CA LYS A 147 -20.98 -11.19 -1.95
C LYS A 147 -19.84 -11.68 -1.06
N LEU A 148 -18.63 -11.18 -1.26
CA LEU A 148 -17.46 -11.58 -0.47
C LEU A 148 -17.45 -10.90 0.90
N SER A 149 -16.93 -11.61 1.91
CA SER A 149 -16.60 -10.99 3.20
C SER A 149 -15.51 -9.94 3.05
N GLY A 150 -15.34 -9.06 4.05
CA GLY A 150 -14.29 -8.04 4.05
C GLY A 150 -12.88 -8.63 3.85
N GLY A 151 -12.55 -9.70 4.59
CA GLY A 151 -11.27 -10.40 4.48
C GLY A 151 -11.07 -11.05 3.11
N GLN A 152 -12.10 -11.75 2.57
CA GLN A 152 -12.05 -12.35 1.23
C GLN A 152 -11.82 -11.29 0.15
N ARG A 153 -12.51 -10.16 0.24
CA ARG A 153 -12.37 -9.07 -0.71
C ARG A 153 -10.99 -8.42 -0.63
N GLN A 154 -10.47 -8.25 0.58
CA GLN A 154 -9.13 -7.68 0.78
C GLN A 154 -8.04 -8.60 0.22
N ALA A 155 -8.12 -9.91 0.49
CA ALA A 155 -7.21 -10.91 -0.08
C ALA A 155 -7.28 -10.93 -1.62
N LEU A 156 -8.49 -10.84 -2.19
CA LEU A 156 -8.69 -10.71 -3.63
C LEU A 156 -8.05 -9.43 -4.18
N THR A 157 -8.24 -8.29 -3.51
CA THR A 157 -7.65 -7.00 -3.91
C THR A 157 -6.12 -7.07 -3.89
N LEU A 158 -5.55 -7.71 -2.87
CA LEU A 158 -4.10 -7.92 -2.77
C LEU A 158 -3.60 -8.79 -3.94
N LEU A 159 -4.26 -9.91 -4.25
CA LEU A 159 -3.94 -10.74 -5.40
C LEU A 159 -4.01 -9.93 -6.70
N MET A 160 -5.09 -9.16 -6.91
CA MET A 160 -5.26 -8.30 -8.09
C MET A 160 -4.11 -7.30 -8.25
N ALA A 161 -3.64 -6.71 -7.15
CA ALA A 161 -2.53 -5.76 -7.17
C ALA A 161 -1.20 -6.37 -7.65
N VAL A 162 -0.97 -7.67 -7.40
CA VAL A 162 0.26 -8.36 -7.79
C VAL A 162 0.17 -9.16 -9.10
N LEU A 163 -1.04 -9.46 -9.60
CA LEU A 163 -1.25 -10.22 -10.84
C LEU A 163 -0.55 -9.60 -12.05
N SER A 164 -0.50 -8.29 -12.12
CA SER A 164 0.19 -7.58 -13.19
C SER A 164 1.72 -7.59 -13.05
N ARG A 165 2.28 -8.25 -12.02
CA ARG A 165 3.71 -8.28 -11.68
C ARG A 165 4.30 -6.87 -11.64
N PRO A 166 3.82 -6.00 -10.74
CA PRO A 166 4.40 -4.67 -10.57
C PRO A 166 5.82 -4.80 -10.01
N SER A 167 6.63 -3.74 -10.09
CA SER A 167 7.91 -3.65 -9.37
C SER A 167 7.76 -3.07 -7.97
N VAL A 168 6.68 -2.32 -7.75
CA VAL A 168 6.38 -1.65 -6.47
C VAL A 168 4.96 -1.99 -6.03
N LEU A 169 4.80 -2.25 -4.72
CA LEU A 169 3.50 -2.47 -4.07
C LEU A 169 3.27 -1.40 -2.99
N LEU A 170 2.18 -0.67 -3.12
CA LEU A 170 1.74 0.35 -2.17
C LEU A 170 0.53 -0.17 -1.38
N LEU A 171 0.65 -0.25 -0.06
CA LEU A 171 -0.37 -0.78 0.83
C LEU A 171 -0.77 0.30 1.85
N ASP A 172 -2.02 0.75 1.79
CA ASP A 172 -2.53 1.81 2.66
C ASP A 172 -3.52 1.21 3.67
N GLU A 173 -3.07 0.99 4.90
CA GLU A 173 -3.86 0.45 6.03
C GLU A 173 -4.71 -0.78 5.66
N HIS A 174 -4.17 -1.65 4.82
CA HIS A 174 -4.88 -2.72 4.13
C HIS A 174 -5.43 -3.83 5.04
N THR A 175 -5.14 -3.81 6.33
CA THR A 175 -5.63 -4.77 7.33
C THR A 175 -6.48 -4.11 8.43
N ALA A 176 -6.59 -2.77 8.47
CA ALA A 176 -7.19 -2.03 9.58
C ALA A 176 -8.71 -2.29 9.78
N ALA A 177 -9.43 -2.57 8.69
CA ALA A 177 -10.88 -2.80 8.73
C ALA A 177 -11.26 -4.28 8.87
N LEU A 178 -10.30 -5.17 9.16
CA LEU A 178 -10.49 -6.62 9.25
C LEU A 178 -10.51 -7.07 10.71
N ASP A 179 -11.26 -8.15 10.97
CA ASP A 179 -11.12 -8.88 12.23
C ASP A 179 -9.70 -9.49 12.36
N PRO A 180 -9.22 -9.81 13.57
CA PRO A 180 -7.84 -10.23 13.81
C PRO A 180 -7.40 -11.42 12.96
N ALA A 181 -8.26 -12.44 12.79
CA ALA A 181 -7.92 -13.66 12.04
C ALA A 181 -7.73 -13.36 10.54
N ASN A 182 -8.63 -12.56 9.95
CA ASN A 182 -8.49 -12.13 8.55
C ASN A 182 -7.32 -11.17 8.36
N ALA A 183 -7.05 -10.29 9.32
CA ALA A 183 -5.91 -9.37 9.28
C ALA A 183 -4.58 -10.15 9.29
N ASP A 184 -4.46 -11.21 10.10
CA ASP A 184 -3.27 -12.07 10.13
C ASP A 184 -3.09 -12.84 8.83
N LEU A 185 -4.18 -13.38 8.27
CA LEU A 185 -4.14 -14.08 6.99
C LEU A 185 -3.70 -13.14 5.85
N VAL A 186 -4.30 -11.95 5.73
CA VAL A 186 -3.92 -10.96 4.71
C VAL A 186 -2.48 -10.48 4.89
N SER A 187 -2.03 -10.31 6.14
CA SER A 187 -0.61 -9.98 6.43
C SER A 187 0.34 -11.09 5.98
N ALA A 188 0.01 -12.35 6.23
CA ALA A 188 0.79 -13.50 5.77
C ALA A 188 0.84 -13.58 4.23
N LEU A 189 -0.31 -13.38 3.56
CA LEU A 189 -0.39 -13.30 2.10
C LEU A 189 0.47 -12.15 1.55
N THR A 190 0.44 -10.99 2.21
CA THR A 190 1.25 -9.83 1.82
C THR A 190 2.74 -10.15 1.86
N LYS A 191 3.24 -10.71 2.96
CA LYS A 191 4.65 -11.15 3.09
C LYS A 191 5.03 -12.15 2.00
N ARG A 192 4.18 -13.15 1.78
CA ARG A 192 4.41 -14.18 0.77
C ARG A 192 4.52 -13.59 -0.62
N PHE A 193 3.58 -12.74 -1.05
CA PHE A 193 3.60 -12.14 -2.37
C PHE A 193 4.76 -11.17 -2.57
N ILE A 194 5.13 -10.38 -1.55
CA ILE A 194 6.32 -9.52 -1.61
C ILE A 194 7.58 -10.36 -1.87
N ALA A 195 7.75 -11.47 -1.13
CA ALA A 195 8.90 -12.36 -1.28
C ALA A 195 8.89 -13.11 -2.62
N GLU A 196 7.76 -13.69 -3.01
CA GLU A 196 7.59 -14.48 -4.23
C GLU A 196 7.86 -13.66 -5.49
N TYR A 197 7.35 -12.41 -5.53
CA TYR A 197 7.49 -11.56 -6.71
C TYR A 197 8.68 -10.59 -6.62
N GLY A 198 9.45 -10.61 -5.53
CA GLY A 198 10.60 -9.71 -5.33
C GLY A 198 10.24 -8.23 -5.32
N LEU A 199 9.09 -7.88 -4.71
CA LEU A 199 8.53 -6.54 -4.79
C LEU A 199 9.28 -5.56 -3.87
N THR A 200 9.38 -4.31 -4.29
CA THR A 200 9.64 -3.19 -3.39
C THR A 200 8.31 -2.77 -2.78
N ALA A 201 8.18 -2.70 -1.46
CA ALA A 201 6.89 -2.44 -0.83
C ALA A 201 6.92 -1.27 0.16
N LEU A 202 5.89 -0.42 0.12
CA LEU A 202 5.58 0.59 1.13
C LEU A 202 4.26 0.20 1.81
N ILE A 203 4.29 0.00 3.13
CA ILE A 203 3.16 -0.44 3.95
C ILE A 203 2.84 0.65 4.96
N VAL A 204 1.75 1.39 4.76
CA VAL A 204 1.22 2.30 5.77
C VAL A 204 0.38 1.51 6.76
N THR A 205 0.67 1.68 8.04
CA THR A 205 -0.10 1.08 9.14
C THR A 205 -0.04 1.96 10.38
N HIS A 206 -1.05 1.89 11.22
CA HIS A 206 -1.04 2.45 12.57
C HIS A 206 -0.65 1.41 13.63
N ASP A 207 -0.62 0.12 13.29
CA ASP A 207 -0.23 -0.98 14.17
C ASP A 207 1.31 -1.10 14.21
N MET A 208 1.91 -0.68 15.31
CA MET A 208 3.38 -0.70 15.50
C MET A 208 3.96 -2.12 15.53
N LYS A 209 3.21 -3.09 16.08
CA LYS A 209 3.63 -4.48 16.09
C LYS A 209 3.74 -5.01 14.66
N ARG A 210 2.69 -4.80 13.86
CA ARG A 210 2.70 -5.21 12.44
C ARG A 210 3.77 -4.48 11.65
N ALA A 211 4.02 -3.20 11.93
CA ALA A 211 5.08 -2.43 11.28
C ALA A 211 6.46 -3.09 11.49
N LEU A 212 6.76 -3.52 12.73
CA LEU A 212 7.99 -4.23 13.06
C LEU A 212 8.07 -5.61 12.42
N GLU A 213 6.95 -6.35 12.35
CA GLU A 213 6.92 -7.72 11.85
C GLU A 213 6.95 -7.82 10.31
N GLN A 214 6.42 -6.82 9.60
CA GLN A 214 6.20 -6.89 8.15
C GLN A 214 7.35 -6.33 7.32
N ALA A 215 8.19 -5.46 7.87
CA ALA A 215 9.21 -4.75 7.11
C ALA A 215 10.59 -4.81 7.76
N GLY A 216 11.63 -4.76 6.94
CA GLY A 216 13.03 -4.63 7.39
C GLY A 216 13.42 -3.21 7.78
N ARG A 217 12.55 -2.21 7.53
CA ARG A 217 12.76 -0.79 7.83
C ARG A 217 11.44 -0.14 8.24
N VAL A 218 11.48 0.68 9.26
CA VAL A 218 10.33 1.46 9.74
C VAL A 218 10.66 2.95 9.62
N VAL A 219 9.80 3.67 8.91
CA VAL A 219 9.85 5.12 8.75
C VAL A 219 8.69 5.74 9.52
N MET A 220 9.00 6.74 10.32
CA MET A 220 8.02 7.41 11.15
C MET A 220 7.74 8.81 10.63
N MET A 221 6.48 9.11 10.39
CA MET A 221 6.04 10.41 9.87
C MET A 221 5.28 11.21 10.92
N HIS A 222 5.56 12.52 10.96
CA HIS A 222 4.82 13.49 11.74
C HIS A 222 4.71 14.81 10.99
N GLU A 223 3.52 15.40 10.96
CA GLU A 223 3.22 16.69 10.31
C GLU A 223 3.85 16.90 8.92
N GLY A 224 3.80 15.88 8.09
CA GLY A 224 4.30 15.93 6.71
C GLY A 224 5.81 15.76 6.55
N ARG A 225 6.52 15.38 7.59
CA ARG A 225 7.96 15.12 7.60
C ARG A 225 8.29 13.72 8.07
N ILE A 226 9.43 13.18 7.69
CA ILE A 226 10.02 11.98 8.30
C ILE A 226 10.75 12.45 9.57
N VAL A 227 10.40 11.86 10.71
CA VAL A 227 10.96 12.20 12.02
C VAL A 227 11.85 11.09 12.58
N ALA A 228 11.71 9.85 12.10
CA ALA A 228 12.60 8.76 12.41
C ALA A 228 12.64 7.76 11.25
N ASP A 229 13.78 7.06 11.13
CA ASP A 229 14.02 6.09 10.06
C ASP A 229 14.95 5.01 10.61
N VAL A 230 14.40 3.81 10.87
CA VAL A 230 15.09 2.74 11.58
C VAL A 230 15.14 1.50 10.70
N ALA A 231 16.34 0.92 10.54
CA ALA A 231 16.56 -0.25 9.68
C ALA A 231 17.65 -1.18 10.22
N GLY A 232 17.75 -2.38 9.66
CA GLY A 232 18.81 -3.36 9.96
C GLY A 232 18.87 -3.76 11.44
N ALA A 233 20.08 -3.87 11.99
CA ALA A 233 20.32 -4.37 13.34
C ALA A 233 19.67 -3.50 14.44
N GLU A 234 19.48 -2.22 14.21
CA GLU A 234 18.74 -1.35 15.13
C GLU A 234 17.28 -1.75 15.19
N LYS A 235 16.62 -1.85 14.03
CA LYS A 235 15.21 -2.27 13.91
C LYS A 235 14.98 -3.68 14.48
N GLU A 236 15.90 -4.62 14.26
CA GLU A 236 15.76 -6.00 14.75
C GLU A 236 15.75 -6.13 16.29
N ARG A 237 16.35 -5.15 16.98
CA ARG A 237 16.38 -5.09 18.45
C ARG A 237 15.21 -4.34 19.05
N MET A 238 14.44 -3.61 18.23
CA MET A 238 13.35 -2.77 18.70
C MET A 238 12.08 -3.57 18.95
N GLY A 239 11.45 -3.31 20.09
CA GLY A 239 10.07 -3.68 20.38
C GLY A 239 9.12 -2.50 20.20
N VAL A 240 7.82 -2.77 20.43
CA VAL A 240 6.79 -1.72 20.39
C VAL A 240 7.07 -0.57 21.38
N PRO A 241 7.53 -0.84 22.63
CA PRO A 241 7.87 0.24 23.57
C PRO A 241 8.94 1.18 23.04
N ASP A 242 9.98 0.65 22.38
CA ASP A 242 11.08 1.45 21.83
C ASP A 242 10.59 2.37 20.70
N LEU A 243 9.68 1.87 19.84
CA LEU A 243 9.05 2.70 18.81
C LEU A 243 8.19 3.81 19.41
N VAL A 244 7.46 3.52 20.49
CA VAL A 244 6.64 4.53 21.20
C VAL A 244 7.54 5.62 21.78
N ASP A 245 8.66 5.24 22.41
CA ASP A 245 9.58 6.19 23.00
C ASP A 245 10.29 7.03 21.93
N LEU A 246 10.72 6.41 20.82
CA LEU A 246 11.28 7.11 19.67
C LEU A 246 10.29 8.14 19.11
N PHE A 247 9.02 7.78 19.03
CA PHE A 247 7.97 8.69 18.55
C PHE A 247 7.72 9.84 19.51
N ARG A 248 7.73 9.60 20.85
CA ARG A 248 7.63 10.66 21.87
C ARG A 248 8.80 11.64 21.77
N GLN A 249 10.03 11.13 21.65
CA GLN A 249 11.22 11.96 21.50
C GLN A 249 11.17 12.84 20.26
N ALA A 250 10.73 12.26 19.13
CA ALA A 250 10.63 12.97 17.86
C ALA A 250 9.56 14.09 17.85
N ARG A 251 8.54 13.99 18.70
CA ARG A 251 7.48 15.02 18.82
C ARG A 251 7.76 16.12 19.83
N GLY A 252 8.68 15.91 20.76
CA GLY A 252 9.08 16.93 21.74
C GLY A 252 8.04 17.30 22.79
N THR A 253 6.86 16.64 22.88
CA THR A 253 5.83 16.89 23.90
C THR A 253 4.78 15.78 24.04
N ASP A 254 4.11 15.77 25.16
CA ASP A 254 3.02 14.97 25.71
C ASP A 254 2.14 14.17 24.74
N TYR A 255 2.31 12.87 24.81
CA TYR A 255 1.56 11.85 24.10
C TYR A 255 0.40 11.27 24.93
N ALA A 256 -0.22 12.07 25.76
CA ALA A 256 -1.23 11.57 26.69
C ALA A 256 -2.56 11.15 26.04
N GLU A 257 -2.81 11.47 24.75
CA GLU A 257 -4.15 11.32 24.17
C GLU A 257 -4.29 10.39 22.95
N ASP A 258 -3.22 9.87 22.35
CA ASP A 258 -3.35 8.96 21.18
C ASP A 258 -3.36 7.47 21.62
N ARG A 259 -4.48 7.03 22.24
CA ARG A 259 -4.73 5.62 22.58
C ARG A 259 -4.83 4.71 21.36
N ASP A 260 -5.05 5.25 20.17
CA ASP A 260 -5.25 4.52 18.91
C ASP A 260 -3.97 3.88 18.34
N LEU A 261 -2.79 4.24 18.86
CA LEU A 261 -1.50 3.66 18.44
C LEU A 261 -1.06 2.45 19.29
N LEU A 262 -1.78 2.18 20.38
CA LEU A 262 -1.44 1.12 21.36
C LEU A 262 -2.42 -0.06 21.35
N SER A 263 -3.45 -0.05 20.49
CA SER A 263 -4.45 -1.12 20.38
C SER A 263 -4.10 -2.17 19.31
#